data_4d2c7e0ef3eea55ced7d98345ceb3878
#
_entry.id   4d2c7e0ef3eea55ced7d98345ceb3878
#
_cell.length_a   1.000
_cell.length_b   1.000
_cell.length_c   1.000
_cell.angle_alpha   90.00
_cell.angle_beta   90.00
_cell.angle_gamma   90.00
#
_symmetry.space_group_name_H-M   'P 1'
#
loop_
_entity.id
_entity.type
_entity.pdbx_description
1 polymer ?
#
loop_
_entity_poly.entity_id
_entity_poly.type
_entity_poly.pdbx_seq_one_letter_code
_entity_poly.pdbx_strand_id
1 'polypeptide(L)'
;MSLAIFDLDNTLLSIDSDHAWGEFLLEQGAVDPVAYREANDRFLADYEAGTLDIHAFLEVALRPLAENSPEQLAAWHQQFMASKIEPHILPRGEELVARHRTRGDTLMIITATNRFITAPIAERLGVDELIAVEPEIVAGRYTGRISGVPSYREGKVERLEQWLVDKELTLDGAWFYSDSHNDLALLELVDHPVAVDPDPTLREVAEQKGWKIISLRD
;
A
#
# COMPACT_ATOMS: atom_id res chain seq x y z
N MET A 1 -6.80 -12.31 20.44
CA MET A 1 -6.90 -11.42 19.28
C MET A 1 -5.49 -11.04 18.91
N SER A 2 -5.06 -11.35 17.73
CA SER A 2 -3.76 -10.96 17.20
C SER A 2 -3.95 -9.90 16.10
N LEU A 3 -2.88 -9.28 15.67
CA LEU A 3 -2.90 -8.33 14.56
C LEU A 3 -2.59 -9.08 13.26
N ALA A 4 -3.42 -8.92 12.24
CA ALA A 4 -3.18 -9.40 10.89
C ALA A 4 -2.94 -8.19 9.98
N ILE A 5 -1.69 -8.02 9.59
CA ILE A 5 -1.20 -6.92 8.78
C ILE A 5 -1.04 -7.41 7.34
N PHE A 6 -1.49 -6.62 6.39
CA PHE A 6 -1.37 -6.89 4.96
C PHE A 6 -0.70 -5.71 4.27
N ASP A 7 0.30 -5.97 3.46
CA ASP A 7 0.63 -5.07 2.39
C ASP A 7 -0.50 -5.10 1.35
N LEU A 8 -0.58 -4.08 0.49
CA LEU A 8 -1.70 -3.93 -0.44
C LEU A 8 -1.31 -4.30 -1.87
N ASP A 9 -0.37 -3.54 -2.41
CA ASP A 9 0.01 -3.59 -3.82
C ASP A 9 0.78 -4.87 -4.11
N ASN A 10 0.42 -5.59 -5.19
CA ASN A 10 0.93 -6.91 -5.51
C ASN A 10 0.74 -8.00 -4.44
N THR A 11 0.15 -7.66 -3.28
CA THR A 11 -0.17 -8.60 -2.18
C THR A 11 -1.67 -8.94 -2.14
N LEU A 12 -2.56 -7.98 -1.83
CA LEU A 12 -4.03 -8.14 -1.88
C LEU A 12 -4.60 -7.75 -3.25
N LEU A 13 -3.88 -6.91 -3.97
CA LEU A 13 -4.13 -6.58 -5.38
C LEU A 13 -3.12 -7.30 -6.27
N SER A 14 -3.51 -7.59 -7.52
CA SER A 14 -2.61 -8.13 -8.54
C SER A 14 -1.77 -7.07 -9.26
N ILE A 15 -1.87 -5.81 -8.85
CA ILE A 15 -1.20 -4.63 -9.43
C ILE A 15 -0.67 -3.71 -8.35
N ASP A 16 0.17 -2.75 -8.75
CA ASP A 16 0.55 -1.58 -7.97
C ASP A 16 -0.52 -0.49 -8.18
N SER A 17 -1.21 -0.09 -7.10
CA SER A 17 -2.33 0.85 -7.17
C SER A 17 -1.87 2.29 -7.40
N ASP A 18 -0.66 2.66 -7.00
CA ASP A 18 -0.13 4.00 -7.24
C ASP A 18 0.29 4.17 -8.70
N HIS A 19 1.00 3.19 -9.27
CA HIS A 19 1.31 3.17 -10.69
C HIS A 19 0.04 3.16 -11.55
N ALA A 20 -0.95 2.34 -11.19
CA ALA A 20 -2.24 2.29 -11.87
C ALA A 20 -3.02 3.62 -11.79
N TRP A 21 -2.92 4.35 -10.68
CA TRP A 21 -3.47 5.70 -10.56
C TRP A 21 -2.79 6.67 -11.53
N GLY A 22 -1.47 6.60 -11.67
CA GLY A 22 -0.72 7.37 -12.65
C GLY A 22 -1.18 7.11 -14.09
N GLU A 23 -1.33 5.83 -14.47
CA GLU A 23 -1.87 5.46 -15.79
C GLU A 23 -3.30 5.95 -15.98
N PHE A 24 -4.14 5.87 -14.96
CA PHE A 24 -5.50 6.43 -15.00
C PHE A 24 -5.49 7.95 -15.24
N LEU A 25 -4.63 8.71 -14.57
CA LEU A 25 -4.50 10.16 -14.79
C LEU A 25 -4.05 10.50 -16.22
N LEU A 26 -3.17 9.69 -16.81
CA LEU A 26 -2.78 9.80 -18.21
C LEU A 26 -3.97 9.57 -19.16
N GLU A 27 -4.79 8.55 -18.89
CA GLU A 27 -6.00 8.25 -19.67
C GLU A 27 -7.04 9.38 -19.58
N GLN A 28 -7.13 10.06 -18.42
CA GLN A 28 -8.02 11.22 -18.22
C GLN A 28 -7.47 12.51 -18.85
N GLY A 29 -6.23 12.51 -19.37
CA GLY A 29 -5.58 13.73 -19.84
C GLY A 29 -5.32 14.76 -18.74
N ALA A 30 -5.20 14.30 -17.50
CA ALA A 30 -5.04 15.13 -16.31
C ALA A 30 -3.59 15.60 -16.08
N VAL A 31 -2.63 14.99 -16.75
CA VAL A 31 -1.19 15.22 -16.59
C VAL A 31 -0.50 15.27 -17.94
N ASP A 32 0.72 15.82 -17.99
CA ASP A 32 1.53 15.79 -19.21
C ASP A 32 1.87 14.34 -19.60
N PRO A 33 1.49 13.86 -20.79
CA PRO A 33 1.56 12.44 -21.11
C PRO A 33 3.00 11.91 -21.24
N VAL A 34 3.97 12.74 -21.59
CA VAL A 34 5.36 12.30 -21.79
C VAL A 34 6.10 12.33 -20.45
N ALA A 35 6.19 13.51 -19.83
CA ALA A 35 6.95 13.68 -18.61
C ALA A 35 6.40 12.84 -17.44
N TYR A 36 5.08 12.73 -17.34
CA TYR A 36 4.46 11.97 -16.25
C TYR A 36 4.63 10.46 -16.42
N ARG A 37 4.48 9.93 -17.64
CA ARG A 37 4.72 8.50 -17.90
C ARG A 37 6.16 8.10 -17.61
N GLU A 38 7.14 8.87 -18.11
CA GLU A 38 8.56 8.60 -17.83
C GLU A 38 8.86 8.60 -16.33
N ALA A 39 8.24 9.52 -15.56
CA ALA A 39 8.40 9.57 -14.11
C ALA A 39 7.72 8.37 -13.43
N ASN A 40 6.49 8.02 -13.81
CA ASN A 40 5.71 6.93 -13.24
C ASN A 40 6.42 5.57 -13.44
N ASP A 41 6.87 5.29 -14.66
CA ASP A 41 7.59 4.04 -14.98
C ASP A 41 8.94 3.96 -14.26
N ARG A 42 9.67 5.08 -14.17
CA ARG A 42 10.95 5.13 -13.46
C ARG A 42 10.78 4.86 -11.96
N PHE A 43 9.80 5.49 -11.32
CA PHE A 43 9.58 5.30 -9.88
C PHE A 43 9.13 3.89 -9.54
N LEU A 44 8.34 3.24 -10.41
CA LEU A 44 8.01 1.82 -10.25
C LEU A 44 9.28 0.96 -10.33
N ALA A 45 10.13 1.17 -11.33
CA ALA A 45 11.40 0.46 -11.46
C ALA A 45 12.34 0.70 -10.26
N ASP A 46 12.42 1.94 -9.76
CA ASP A 46 13.22 2.28 -8.57
C ASP A 46 12.66 1.60 -7.30
N TYR A 47 11.33 1.47 -7.18
CA TYR A 47 10.67 0.74 -6.09
C TYR A 47 11.02 -0.76 -6.14
N GLU A 48 10.88 -1.39 -7.29
CA GLU A 48 11.20 -2.80 -7.51
C GLU A 48 12.68 -3.10 -7.29
N ALA A 49 13.57 -2.15 -7.65
CA ALA A 49 15.01 -2.24 -7.39
C ALA A 49 15.39 -1.93 -5.94
N GLY A 50 14.46 -1.45 -5.11
CA GLY A 50 14.74 -1.00 -3.75
C GLY A 50 15.62 0.26 -3.67
N THR A 51 15.59 1.11 -4.69
CA THR A 51 16.40 2.35 -4.77
C THR A 51 15.56 3.62 -4.77
N LEU A 52 14.25 3.50 -4.56
CA LEU A 52 13.30 4.62 -4.61
C LEU A 52 13.65 5.72 -3.59
N ASP A 53 13.82 6.94 -4.08
CA ASP A 53 13.73 8.16 -3.26
C ASP A 53 12.24 8.47 -3.03
N ILE A 54 11.74 8.09 -1.85
CA ILE A 54 10.34 8.24 -1.51
C ILE A 54 9.87 9.70 -1.52
N HIS A 55 10.73 10.66 -1.15
CA HIS A 55 10.35 12.08 -1.14
C HIS A 55 10.25 12.64 -2.55
N ALA A 56 11.20 12.34 -3.43
CA ALA A 56 11.15 12.73 -4.84
C ALA A 56 9.93 12.12 -5.55
N PHE A 57 9.61 10.87 -5.25
CA PHE A 57 8.40 10.21 -5.75
C PHE A 57 7.12 10.93 -5.29
N LEU A 58 6.98 11.21 -3.97
CA LEU A 58 5.78 11.81 -3.42
C LEU A 58 5.54 13.24 -3.91
N GLU A 59 6.58 14.01 -4.23
CA GLU A 59 6.44 15.32 -4.86
C GLU A 59 5.74 15.25 -6.22
N VAL A 60 5.98 14.19 -6.99
CA VAL A 60 5.33 13.97 -8.30
C VAL A 60 3.95 13.37 -8.12
N ALA A 61 3.82 12.30 -7.33
CA ALA A 61 2.59 11.55 -7.13
C ALA A 61 1.46 12.37 -6.50
N LEU A 62 1.78 13.29 -5.57
CA LEU A 62 0.77 14.10 -4.88
C LEU A 62 0.42 15.42 -5.59
N ARG A 63 1.19 15.83 -6.60
CA ARG A 63 0.92 17.07 -7.35
C ARG A 63 -0.48 17.10 -7.96
N PRO A 64 -0.97 16.04 -8.65
CA PRO A 64 -2.32 16.04 -9.20
C PRO A 64 -3.43 16.23 -8.15
N LEU A 65 -3.20 15.80 -6.90
CA LEU A 65 -4.15 16.02 -5.81
C LEU A 65 -4.26 17.50 -5.44
N ALA A 66 -3.14 18.24 -5.48
CA ALA A 66 -3.12 19.68 -5.17
C ALA A 66 -3.69 20.53 -6.31
N GLU A 67 -3.52 20.09 -7.55
CA GLU A 67 -3.90 20.86 -8.76
C GLU A 67 -5.41 20.71 -9.11
N ASN A 68 -6.09 19.72 -8.53
CA ASN A 68 -7.48 19.43 -8.86
C ASN A 68 -8.43 19.71 -7.67
N SER A 69 -9.72 19.94 -7.97
CA SER A 69 -10.72 20.16 -6.93
C SER A 69 -11.09 18.84 -6.22
N PRO A 70 -11.52 18.89 -4.95
CA PRO A 70 -12.00 17.69 -4.25
C PRO A 70 -13.11 16.94 -4.99
N GLU A 71 -14.02 17.66 -5.66
CA GLU A 71 -15.12 17.08 -6.43
C GLU A 71 -14.61 16.33 -7.65
N GLN A 72 -13.60 16.89 -8.36
CA GLN A 72 -12.98 16.22 -9.50
C GLN A 72 -12.22 14.97 -9.06
N LEU A 73 -11.47 15.08 -7.98
CA LEU A 73 -10.72 13.94 -7.40
C LEU A 73 -11.66 12.82 -6.97
N ALA A 74 -12.79 13.14 -6.32
CA ALA A 74 -13.79 12.16 -5.93
C ALA A 74 -14.41 11.44 -7.15
N ALA A 75 -14.72 12.19 -8.22
CA ALA A 75 -15.28 11.63 -9.45
C ALA A 75 -14.26 10.70 -10.15
N TRP A 76 -13.00 11.10 -10.22
CA TRP A 76 -11.93 10.26 -10.78
C TRP A 76 -11.70 9.01 -9.93
N HIS A 77 -11.71 9.16 -8.60
CA HIS A 77 -11.48 8.02 -7.72
C HIS A 77 -12.58 6.94 -7.87
N GLN A 78 -13.85 7.32 -8.03
CA GLN A 78 -14.93 6.37 -8.31
C GLN A 78 -14.69 5.60 -9.63
N GLN A 79 -14.26 6.28 -10.69
CA GLN A 79 -13.95 5.65 -11.96
C GLN A 79 -12.72 4.73 -11.85
N PHE A 80 -11.68 5.18 -11.14
CA PHE A 80 -10.48 4.42 -10.87
C PHE A 80 -10.79 3.12 -10.12
N MET A 81 -11.56 3.18 -9.05
CA MET A 81 -12.00 2.00 -8.31
C MET A 81 -12.68 0.99 -9.23
N ALA A 82 -13.65 1.43 -10.04
CA ALA A 82 -14.41 0.53 -10.91
C ALA A 82 -13.58 -0.06 -12.06
N SER A 83 -12.67 0.73 -12.66
CA SER A 83 -11.95 0.33 -13.88
C SER A 83 -10.57 -0.29 -13.62
N LYS A 84 -9.88 0.10 -12.53
CA LYS A 84 -8.51 -0.31 -12.25
C LYS A 84 -8.38 -1.17 -11.00
N ILE A 85 -9.19 -0.96 -9.97
CA ILE A 85 -9.04 -1.68 -8.70
C ILE A 85 -9.89 -2.95 -8.65
N GLU A 86 -11.21 -2.84 -8.86
CA GLU A 86 -12.12 -4.00 -8.76
C GLU A 86 -11.68 -5.22 -9.60
N PRO A 87 -11.20 -5.07 -10.86
CA PRO A 87 -10.73 -6.22 -11.65
C PRO A 87 -9.46 -6.87 -11.11
N HIS A 88 -8.73 -6.18 -10.22
CA HIS A 88 -7.42 -6.61 -9.72
C HIS A 88 -7.41 -6.99 -8.23
N ILE A 89 -8.56 -6.95 -7.55
CA ILE A 89 -8.70 -7.53 -6.20
C ILE A 89 -8.54 -9.04 -6.32
N LEU A 90 -7.60 -9.60 -5.57
CA LEU A 90 -7.35 -11.04 -5.58
C LEU A 90 -8.41 -11.78 -4.75
N PRO A 91 -9.21 -12.71 -5.32
CA PRO A 91 -10.23 -13.44 -4.57
C PRO A 91 -9.67 -14.21 -3.37
N ARG A 92 -8.48 -14.81 -3.52
CA ARG A 92 -7.80 -15.49 -2.40
C ARG A 92 -7.29 -14.51 -1.35
N GLY A 93 -7.01 -13.25 -1.73
CA GLY A 93 -6.73 -12.16 -0.80
C GLY A 93 -7.94 -11.83 0.06
N GLU A 94 -9.13 -11.70 -0.55
CA GLU A 94 -10.39 -11.52 0.18
C GLU A 94 -10.67 -12.68 1.13
N GLU A 95 -10.45 -13.92 0.70
CA GLU A 95 -10.58 -15.11 1.55
C GLU A 95 -9.60 -15.11 2.72
N LEU A 96 -8.36 -14.64 2.49
CA LEU A 96 -7.34 -14.52 3.53
C LEU A 96 -7.77 -13.50 4.59
N VAL A 97 -8.20 -12.31 4.18
CA VAL A 97 -8.74 -11.27 5.06
C VAL A 97 -9.95 -11.79 5.85
N ALA A 98 -10.90 -12.47 5.17
CA ALA A 98 -12.09 -13.05 5.81
C ALA A 98 -11.73 -14.12 6.86
N ARG A 99 -10.70 -14.93 6.63
CA ARG A 99 -10.22 -15.92 7.62
C ARG A 99 -9.72 -15.26 8.90
N HIS A 100 -8.93 -14.20 8.81
CA HIS A 100 -8.46 -13.44 9.97
C HIS A 100 -9.60 -12.75 10.70
N ARG A 101 -10.56 -12.16 9.96
CA ARG A 101 -11.78 -11.60 10.56
C ARG A 101 -12.56 -12.64 11.35
N THR A 102 -12.75 -13.85 10.80
CA THR A 102 -13.46 -14.93 11.48
C THR A 102 -12.75 -15.40 12.76
N ARG A 103 -11.44 -15.29 12.82
CA ARG A 103 -10.63 -15.58 14.02
C ARG A 103 -10.73 -14.48 15.08
N GLY A 104 -11.29 -13.33 14.74
CA GLY A 104 -11.36 -12.16 15.61
C GLY A 104 -10.06 -11.38 15.68
N ASP A 105 -9.18 -11.51 14.68
CA ASP A 105 -7.95 -10.73 14.58
C ASP A 105 -8.27 -9.29 14.17
N THR A 106 -7.49 -8.33 14.66
CA THR A 106 -7.53 -6.94 14.16
C THR A 106 -6.90 -6.90 12.78
N LEU A 107 -7.62 -6.35 11.81
CA LEU A 107 -7.18 -6.30 10.41
C LEU A 107 -6.57 -4.93 10.11
N MET A 108 -5.39 -4.92 9.50
CA MET A 108 -4.69 -3.70 9.11
C MET A 108 -4.09 -3.83 7.72
N ILE A 109 -4.23 -2.79 6.91
CA ILE A 109 -3.39 -2.60 5.73
C ILE A 109 -2.28 -1.62 6.08
N ILE A 110 -1.04 -1.96 5.68
CA ILE A 110 0.10 -1.06 5.75
C ILE A 110 0.77 -0.98 4.37
N THR A 111 0.78 0.20 3.76
CA THR A 111 1.22 0.39 2.38
C THR A 111 2.06 1.65 2.20
N ALA A 112 2.96 1.66 1.21
CA ALA A 112 3.71 2.84 0.81
C ALA A 112 2.88 3.81 -0.06
N THR A 113 1.76 3.35 -0.60
CA THR A 113 0.83 4.17 -1.39
C THR A 113 0.05 5.14 -0.50
N ASN A 114 -0.31 6.28 -1.05
CA ASN A 114 -0.97 7.34 -0.29
C ASN A 114 -2.44 7.02 0.05
N ARG A 115 -2.92 7.60 1.18
CA ARG A 115 -4.27 7.35 1.72
C ARG A 115 -5.40 7.75 0.77
N PHE A 116 -5.21 8.77 -0.09
CA PHE A 116 -6.25 9.14 -1.04
C PHE A 116 -6.60 7.97 -1.97
N ILE A 117 -5.60 7.22 -2.43
CA ILE A 117 -5.81 6.04 -3.28
C ILE A 117 -6.33 4.87 -2.43
N THR A 118 -5.70 4.61 -1.28
CA THR A 118 -5.82 3.33 -0.57
C THR A 118 -6.98 3.24 0.43
N ALA A 119 -7.50 4.35 0.94
CA ALA A 119 -8.59 4.31 1.92
C ALA A 119 -9.87 3.66 1.36
N PRO A 120 -10.36 3.99 0.16
CA PRO A 120 -11.51 3.31 -0.41
C PRO A 120 -11.24 1.83 -0.78
N ILE A 121 -9.99 1.47 -1.06
CA ILE A 121 -9.61 0.06 -1.29
C ILE A 121 -9.68 -0.73 0.03
N ALA A 122 -9.15 -0.16 1.12
CA ALA A 122 -9.24 -0.77 2.45
C ALA A 122 -10.71 -0.95 2.89
N GLU A 123 -11.55 0.07 2.68
CA GLU A 123 -12.99 -0.01 2.93
C GLU A 123 -13.65 -1.13 2.11
N ARG A 124 -13.34 -1.22 0.82
CA ARG A 124 -13.86 -2.26 -0.07
C ARG A 124 -13.44 -3.68 0.37
N LEU A 125 -12.23 -3.85 0.89
CA LEU A 125 -11.75 -5.11 1.47
C LEU A 125 -12.27 -5.35 2.88
N GLY A 126 -12.96 -4.38 3.48
CA GLY A 126 -13.49 -4.42 4.83
C GLY A 126 -12.41 -4.39 5.90
N VAL A 127 -11.28 -3.75 5.64
CA VAL A 127 -10.18 -3.59 6.60
C VAL A 127 -10.29 -2.20 7.24
N ASP A 128 -10.45 -2.16 8.57
CA ASP A 128 -10.75 -0.94 9.30
C ASP A 128 -9.51 -0.09 9.61
N GLU A 129 -8.36 -0.74 9.85
CA GLU A 129 -7.12 -0.03 10.18
C GLU A 129 -6.23 0.09 8.93
N LEU A 130 -5.78 1.32 8.66
CA LEU A 130 -4.94 1.63 7.51
C LEU A 130 -3.78 2.54 7.91
N ILE A 131 -2.57 2.09 7.65
CA ILE A 131 -1.36 2.91 7.66
C ILE A 131 -0.91 3.12 6.22
N ALA A 132 -0.96 4.36 5.76
CA ALA A 132 -0.63 4.77 4.40
C ALA A 132 0.16 6.08 4.46
N VAL A 133 0.80 6.49 3.37
CA VAL A 133 1.33 7.86 3.29
C VAL A 133 0.17 8.84 3.42
N GLU A 134 0.33 9.84 4.28
CA GLU A 134 -0.72 10.84 4.55
C GLU A 134 -0.49 12.09 3.70
N PRO A 135 -1.31 12.34 2.65
CA PRO A 135 -1.28 13.63 1.96
C PRO A 135 -1.72 14.75 2.90
N GLU A 136 -0.95 15.84 2.92
CA GLU A 136 -1.30 17.01 3.75
C GLU A 136 -2.55 17.71 3.19
N ILE A 137 -3.51 18.01 4.09
CA ILE A 137 -4.73 18.74 3.78
C ILE A 137 -4.77 20.03 4.58
N VAL A 138 -4.93 21.18 3.90
CA VAL A 138 -5.11 22.49 4.51
C VAL A 138 -6.39 23.13 3.97
N ALA A 139 -7.28 23.55 4.86
CA ALA A 139 -8.57 24.12 4.51
C ALA A 139 -9.40 23.27 3.53
N GLY A 140 -9.35 21.92 3.69
CA GLY A 140 -10.10 20.97 2.88
C GLY A 140 -9.52 20.70 1.49
N ARG A 141 -8.28 21.11 1.22
CA ARG A 141 -7.58 20.88 -0.05
C ARG A 141 -6.22 20.22 0.19
N TYR A 142 -5.85 19.31 -0.70
CA TYR A 142 -4.51 18.74 -0.72
C TYR A 142 -3.48 19.81 -1.08
N THR A 143 -2.32 19.77 -0.42
CA THR A 143 -1.22 20.74 -0.64
C THR A 143 -0.15 20.23 -1.60
N GLY A 144 -0.19 18.94 -1.96
CA GLY A 144 0.87 18.27 -2.71
C GLY A 144 2.06 17.83 -1.83
N ARG A 145 1.96 18.01 -0.50
CA ARG A 145 2.95 17.55 0.47
C ARG A 145 2.40 16.39 1.31
N ILE A 146 3.26 15.80 2.10
CA ILE A 146 2.89 14.78 3.08
C ILE A 146 2.82 15.34 4.50
N SER A 147 2.07 14.65 5.36
CA SER A 147 2.02 14.87 6.80
C SER A 147 2.68 13.66 7.49
N GLY A 148 3.70 13.91 8.30
CA GLY A 148 4.39 12.86 9.05
C GLY A 148 5.38 12.02 8.22
N VAL A 149 5.69 10.83 8.73
CA VAL A 149 6.66 9.90 8.13
C VAL A 149 5.98 9.07 7.05
N PRO A 150 6.55 8.94 5.83
CA PRO A 150 6.02 8.06 4.81
C PRO A 150 6.14 6.58 5.24
N SER A 151 5.09 5.81 5.02
CA SER A 151 5.01 4.37 5.37
C SER A 151 5.74 3.50 4.33
N TYR A 152 7.04 3.75 4.17
CA TYR A 152 7.93 3.04 3.26
C TYR A 152 9.14 2.49 4.03
N ARG A 153 9.47 1.21 3.86
CA ARG A 153 10.58 0.51 4.55
C ARG A 153 10.50 0.67 6.08
N GLU A 154 11.55 1.21 6.69
CA GLU A 154 11.62 1.49 8.13
C GLU A 154 10.50 2.42 8.60
N GLY A 155 9.98 3.27 7.70
CA GLY A 155 8.82 4.11 7.99
C GLY A 155 7.54 3.32 8.24
N LYS A 156 7.38 2.12 7.66
CA LYS A 156 6.27 1.22 8.02
C LYS A 156 6.39 0.80 9.48
N VAL A 157 7.59 0.46 9.93
CA VAL A 157 7.87 0.06 11.32
C VAL A 157 7.58 1.21 12.27
N GLU A 158 8.15 2.40 12.03
CA GLU A 158 7.95 3.58 12.86
C GLU A 158 6.46 3.93 13.01
N ARG A 159 5.73 3.92 11.90
CA ARG A 159 4.28 4.20 11.89
C ARG A 159 3.46 3.14 12.62
N LEU A 160 3.84 1.87 12.47
CA LEU A 160 3.19 0.77 13.20
C LEU A 160 3.45 0.85 14.69
N GLU A 161 4.68 1.10 15.11
CA GLU A 161 5.04 1.26 16.54
C GLU A 161 4.24 2.39 17.19
N GLN A 162 4.12 3.54 16.51
CA GLN A 162 3.29 4.64 17.02
C GLN A 162 1.82 4.22 17.14
N TRP A 163 1.27 3.54 16.14
CA TRP A 163 -0.10 3.05 16.18
C TRP A 163 -0.32 2.04 17.34
N LEU A 164 0.63 1.13 17.56
CA LEU A 164 0.57 0.17 18.67
C LEU A 164 0.55 0.86 20.04
N VAL A 165 1.37 1.90 20.22
CA VAL A 165 1.37 2.72 21.44
C VAL A 165 0.01 3.40 21.63
N ASP A 166 -0.53 4.03 20.58
CA ASP A 166 -1.80 4.76 20.64
C ASP A 166 -3.00 3.84 20.94
N LYS A 167 -2.92 2.57 20.52
CA LYS A 167 -3.97 1.55 20.73
C LYS A 167 -3.73 0.66 21.96
N GLU A 168 -2.61 0.81 22.65
CA GLU A 168 -2.19 -0.05 23.76
C GLU A 168 -2.13 -1.54 23.35
N LEU A 169 -1.62 -1.82 22.13
CA LEU A 169 -1.49 -3.17 21.56
C LEU A 169 -0.02 -3.59 21.42
N THR A 170 0.22 -4.88 21.21
CA THR A 170 1.55 -5.47 20.93
C THR A 170 1.54 -6.25 19.63
N LEU A 171 2.73 -6.66 19.16
CA LEU A 171 2.89 -7.56 18.01
C LEU A 171 2.81 -9.05 18.38
N ASP A 172 2.49 -9.40 19.64
CA ASP A 172 2.41 -10.80 20.06
C ASP A 172 1.41 -11.58 19.21
N GLY A 173 1.88 -12.61 18.54
CA GLY A 173 1.10 -13.42 17.61
C GLY A 173 0.70 -12.72 16.31
N ALA A 174 1.34 -11.60 15.97
CA ALA A 174 1.02 -10.83 14.77
C ALA A 174 1.44 -11.55 13.48
N TRP A 175 0.63 -11.37 12.46
CA TRP A 175 0.87 -11.83 11.08
C TRP A 175 1.19 -10.64 10.19
N PHE A 176 2.15 -10.80 9.27
CA PHE A 176 2.36 -9.84 8.19
C PHE A 176 2.55 -10.55 6.87
N TYR A 177 1.81 -10.09 5.87
CA TYR A 177 1.75 -10.60 4.50
C TYR A 177 2.28 -9.55 3.54
N SER A 178 3.33 -9.87 2.76
CA SER A 178 3.92 -8.95 1.77
C SER A 178 4.58 -9.70 0.63
N ASP A 179 4.64 -9.08 -0.55
CA ASP A 179 5.33 -9.54 -1.74
C ASP A 179 6.75 -8.94 -1.88
N SER A 180 7.07 -7.88 -1.14
CA SER A 180 8.22 -7.02 -1.41
C SER A 180 9.35 -7.15 -0.38
N HIS A 181 10.60 -7.19 -0.88
CA HIS A 181 11.80 -7.07 -0.03
C HIS A 181 11.90 -5.71 0.69
N ASN A 182 11.20 -4.68 0.22
CA ASN A 182 11.11 -3.39 0.91
C ASN A 182 10.46 -3.50 2.30
N ASP A 183 9.75 -4.59 2.56
CA ASP A 183 9.04 -4.88 3.81
C ASP A 183 9.82 -5.79 4.78
N LEU A 184 11.06 -6.13 4.45
CA LEU A 184 11.88 -7.02 5.29
C LEU A 184 11.98 -6.54 6.74
N ALA A 185 12.14 -5.23 6.96
CA ALA A 185 12.21 -4.66 8.32
C ALA A 185 10.98 -5.01 9.15
N LEU A 186 9.77 -4.99 8.57
CA LEU A 186 8.53 -5.33 9.26
C LEU A 186 8.28 -6.85 9.32
N LEU A 187 8.63 -7.59 8.26
CA LEU A 187 8.54 -9.06 8.24
C LEU A 187 9.40 -9.70 9.34
N GLU A 188 10.53 -9.09 9.67
CA GLU A 188 11.43 -9.57 10.73
C GLU A 188 10.93 -9.32 12.16
N LEU A 189 9.96 -8.42 12.34
CA LEU A 189 9.43 -8.03 13.65
C LEU A 189 8.23 -8.85 14.10
N VAL A 190 7.48 -9.44 13.16
CA VAL A 190 6.27 -10.19 13.50
C VAL A 190 6.55 -11.66 13.78
N ASP A 191 5.68 -12.30 14.58
CA ASP A 191 5.81 -13.73 14.89
C ASP A 191 5.49 -14.63 13.68
N HIS A 192 4.64 -14.15 12.76
CA HIS A 192 4.18 -14.91 11.60
C HIS A 192 4.40 -14.16 10.28
N PRO A 193 5.66 -14.03 9.81
CA PRO A 193 5.95 -13.48 8.49
C PRO A 193 5.50 -14.44 7.39
N VAL A 194 4.85 -13.89 6.36
CA VAL A 194 4.37 -14.65 5.20
C VAL A 194 4.72 -13.89 3.92
N ALA A 195 5.55 -14.51 3.08
CA ALA A 195 5.86 -13.99 1.76
C ALA A 195 4.77 -14.40 0.77
N VAL A 196 4.14 -13.45 0.11
CA VAL A 196 3.03 -13.64 -0.82
C VAL A 196 3.49 -13.33 -2.23
N ASP A 197 3.52 -14.33 -3.12
CA ASP A 197 4.00 -14.16 -4.51
C ASP A 197 5.29 -13.29 -4.58
N PRO A 198 6.32 -13.57 -3.72
CA PRO A 198 7.37 -12.63 -3.40
C PRO A 198 8.29 -12.33 -4.57
N ASP A 199 8.85 -11.12 -4.58
CA ASP A 199 9.97 -10.77 -5.44
C ASP A 199 11.18 -11.70 -5.21
N PRO A 200 12.16 -11.76 -6.13
CA PRO A 200 13.28 -12.70 -6.01
C PRO A 200 14.10 -12.55 -4.72
N THR A 201 14.27 -11.31 -4.23
CA THR A 201 15.04 -11.01 -3.02
C THR A 201 14.30 -11.49 -1.77
N LEU A 202 13.01 -11.15 -1.65
CA LEU A 202 12.19 -11.60 -0.53
C LEU A 202 12.05 -13.14 -0.54
N ARG A 203 11.91 -13.76 -1.72
CA ARG A 203 11.86 -15.22 -1.84
C ARG A 203 13.11 -15.89 -1.27
N GLU A 204 14.28 -15.40 -1.66
CA GLU A 204 15.55 -15.93 -1.16
C GLU A 204 15.65 -15.81 0.37
N VAL A 205 15.31 -14.64 0.93
CA VAL A 205 15.30 -14.43 2.39
C VAL A 205 14.29 -15.34 3.08
N ALA A 206 13.08 -15.46 2.54
CA ALA A 206 12.01 -16.29 3.13
C ALA A 206 12.44 -17.78 3.16
N GLU A 207 13.07 -18.28 2.09
CA GLU A 207 13.61 -19.65 2.04
C GLU A 207 14.73 -19.85 3.07
N GLN A 208 15.67 -18.91 3.19
CA GLN A 208 16.77 -18.97 4.16
C GLN A 208 16.28 -18.95 5.61
N LYS A 209 15.25 -18.14 5.90
CA LYS A 209 14.68 -17.99 7.25
C LYS A 209 13.58 -19.02 7.57
N GLY A 210 13.17 -19.83 6.59
CA GLY A 210 12.08 -20.78 6.74
C GLY A 210 10.71 -20.14 6.92
N TRP A 211 10.52 -18.93 6.36
CA TRP A 211 9.23 -18.24 6.35
C TRP A 211 8.27 -18.92 5.40
N LYS A 212 6.98 -18.78 5.69
CA LYS A 212 5.95 -19.31 4.82
C LYS A 212 5.88 -18.51 3.51
N ILE A 213 5.85 -19.24 2.38
CA ILE A 213 5.63 -18.67 1.04
C ILE A 213 4.27 -19.17 0.54
N ILE A 214 3.42 -18.28 0.07
CA ILE A 214 2.11 -18.61 -0.50
C ILE A 214 1.90 -17.85 -1.82
N SER A 215 0.91 -18.31 -2.61
CA SER A 215 0.34 -17.55 -3.72
C SER A 215 -1.11 -17.19 -3.44
N LEU A 216 -1.52 -15.97 -3.81
CA LEU A 216 -2.91 -15.53 -3.82
C LEU A 216 -3.45 -15.34 -5.25
N ARG A 217 -2.61 -15.63 -6.28
CA ARG A 217 -2.93 -15.40 -7.70
C ARG A 217 -3.52 -16.62 -8.40
N ASP A 218 -3.39 -17.84 -7.85
CA ASP A 218 -3.85 -19.11 -8.48
C ASP A 218 -5.15 -19.65 -7.90
#